data_9bd5ca4a6fb9927baa1e8d020267fb30
#
_entry.id   9bd5ca4a6fb9927baa1e8d020267fb30
#
_cell.length_a   1.000
_cell.length_b   1.000
_cell.length_c   1.000
_cell.angle_alpha   90.00
_cell.angle_beta   90.00
_cell.angle_gamma   90.00
#
_symmetry.space_group_name_H-M   'P 1'
#
loop_
_entity.id
_entity.type
_entity.pdbx_description
1 polymer ?
#
loop_
_entity_poly.entity_id
_entity_poly.type
_entity_poly.pdbx_seq_one_letter_code
_entity_poly.pdbx_strand_id
1 'polypeptide(L)'
;MFTPITIPFGAKMLFNTVKLKPGVAMEDVELALGEMCNVVKDTYGGDKGGFIAGQVYQFSGFVSDEGSLSDVKKAESHVAVVTFWGSFEEHEKSHADKVFKEKFEALGKLCTDSKELGYDMLWQGEPE
;
A
#
# COMPACT_ATOMS: atom_id res chain seq x y z
N MET A 1 1.54 -14.42 -7.87
CA MET A 1 0.66 -14.20 -9.04
C MET A 1 -0.35 -13.12 -8.70
N PHE A 2 -0.64 -12.27 -9.67
CA PHE A 2 -1.56 -11.16 -9.46
C PHE A 2 -2.93 -11.52 -10.04
N THR A 3 -3.97 -11.33 -9.22
CA THR A 3 -5.35 -11.67 -9.57
C THR A 3 -6.25 -10.46 -9.40
N PRO A 4 -7.41 -10.43 -10.08
CA PRO A 4 -8.43 -9.41 -9.77
C PRO A 4 -8.84 -9.49 -8.30
N ILE A 5 -9.16 -8.34 -7.72
CA ILE A 5 -9.63 -8.26 -6.33
C ILE A 5 -11.05 -7.71 -6.29
N THR A 6 -11.81 -8.11 -5.28
CA THR A 6 -13.17 -7.61 -5.03
C THR A 6 -13.19 -6.91 -3.68
N ILE A 7 -13.63 -5.66 -3.67
CA ILE A 7 -13.70 -4.85 -2.45
C ILE A 7 -15.17 -4.66 -2.06
N PRO A 8 -15.60 -5.15 -0.89
CA PRO A 8 -16.97 -4.93 -0.45
C PRO A 8 -17.19 -3.46 -0.07
N PHE A 9 -18.39 -2.95 -0.32
CA PHE A 9 -18.73 -1.59 0.09
C PHE A 9 -18.62 -1.46 1.61
N GLY A 10 -18.05 -0.37 2.06
CA GLY A 10 -17.83 -0.13 3.49
C GLY A 10 -16.47 -0.56 4.01
N ALA A 11 -15.64 -1.23 3.20
CA ALA A 11 -14.28 -1.57 3.59
C ALA A 11 -13.50 -0.29 3.93
N LYS A 12 -12.63 -0.38 4.94
CA LYS A 12 -11.73 0.72 5.31
C LYS A 12 -10.48 0.65 4.45
N MET A 13 -10.05 1.80 3.94
CA MET A 13 -8.85 1.88 3.11
C MET A 13 -7.72 2.55 3.88
N LEU A 14 -6.56 1.94 3.86
CA LEU A 14 -5.31 2.55 4.31
C LEU A 14 -4.51 2.91 3.06
N PHE A 15 -4.11 4.16 2.99
CA PHE A 15 -3.30 4.69 1.89
C PHE A 15 -1.95 5.09 2.43
N ASN A 16 -0.90 4.42 1.96
CA ASN A 16 0.46 4.68 2.41
C ASN A 16 1.26 5.25 1.26
N THR A 17 2.00 6.33 1.52
CA THR A 17 3.00 6.81 0.58
C THR A 17 4.38 6.54 1.19
N VAL A 18 5.28 5.98 0.38
CA VAL A 18 6.61 5.59 0.82
C VAL A 18 7.62 6.15 -0.16
N LYS A 19 8.47 7.08 0.31
CA LYS A 19 9.48 7.73 -0.51
C LYS A 19 10.82 7.00 -0.37
N LEU A 20 11.48 6.75 -1.50
CA LEU A 20 12.74 6.01 -1.56
C LEU A 20 13.91 6.89 -1.19
N LYS A 21 14.92 6.31 -0.54
CA LYS A 21 16.21 6.97 -0.33
C LYS A 21 16.90 7.19 -1.68
N PRO A 22 17.72 8.26 -1.82
CA PRO A 22 18.53 8.44 -3.02
C PRO A 22 19.39 7.22 -3.30
N GLY A 23 19.44 6.80 -4.54
CA GLY A 23 20.25 5.65 -4.97
C GLY A 23 19.62 4.27 -4.75
N VAL A 24 18.46 4.20 -4.10
CA VAL A 24 17.75 2.93 -3.91
C VAL A 24 17.00 2.60 -5.21
N ALA A 25 17.18 1.36 -5.69
CA ALA A 25 16.48 0.88 -6.87
C ALA A 25 15.06 0.44 -6.53
N MET A 26 14.14 0.63 -7.49
CA MET A 26 12.75 0.19 -7.31
C MET A 26 12.63 -1.31 -7.04
N GLU A 27 13.48 -2.12 -7.66
CA GLU A 27 13.49 -3.58 -7.46
C GLU A 27 13.73 -3.97 -6.00
N ASP A 28 14.60 -3.24 -5.28
CA ASP A 28 14.88 -3.50 -3.87
C ASP A 28 13.65 -3.22 -3.01
N VAL A 29 12.91 -2.17 -3.34
CA VAL A 29 11.69 -1.79 -2.64
C VAL A 29 10.56 -2.78 -2.96
N GLU A 30 10.43 -3.20 -4.21
CA GLU A 30 9.44 -4.20 -4.61
C GLU A 30 9.58 -5.48 -3.81
N LEU A 31 10.82 -5.95 -3.61
CA LEU A 31 11.08 -7.15 -2.83
C LEU A 31 10.66 -6.98 -1.37
N ALA A 32 11.06 -5.88 -0.74
CA ALA A 32 10.72 -5.58 0.66
C ALA A 32 9.21 -5.42 0.84
N LEU A 33 8.54 -4.72 -0.07
CA LEU A 33 7.08 -4.56 -0.05
C LEU A 33 6.37 -5.89 -0.25
N GLY A 34 6.85 -6.71 -1.18
CA GLY A 34 6.28 -8.02 -1.44
C GLY A 34 6.32 -8.91 -0.22
N GLU A 35 7.45 -8.93 0.48
CA GLU A 35 7.60 -9.71 1.72
C GLU A 35 6.67 -9.20 2.82
N MET A 36 6.58 -7.88 3.00
CA MET A 36 5.68 -7.28 3.99
C MET A 36 4.21 -7.56 3.67
N CYS A 37 3.80 -7.40 2.42
CA CYS A 37 2.43 -7.65 1.98
C CYS A 37 2.04 -9.13 2.11
N ASN A 38 2.99 -10.05 1.87
CA ASN A 38 2.74 -11.47 2.04
C ASN A 38 2.50 -11.84 3.52
N VAL A 39 3.22 -11.22 4.45
CA VAL A 39 2.98 -11.42 5.89
C VAL A 39 1.55 -11.01 6.24
N VAL A 40 1.12 -9.84 5.77
CA VAL A 40 -0.24 -9.34 6.04
C VAL A 40 -1.28 -10.28 5.42
N LYS A 41 -1.11 -10.63 4.17
CA LYS A 41 -2.04 -11.51 3.44
C LYS A 41 -2.19 -12.87 4.09
N ASP A 42 -1.07 -13.49 4.46
CA ASP A 42 -1.06 -14.86 4.97
C ASP A 42 -1.50 -14.93 6.45
N THR A 43 -1.19 -13.92 7.24
CA THR A 43 -1.45 -13.91 8.69
C THR A 43 -2.82 -13.30 9.01
N TYR A 44 -3.22 -12.24 8.31
CA TYR A 44 -4.40 -11.43 8.63
C TYR A 44 -5.50 -11.47 7.57
N GLY A 45 -5.39 -12.34 6.57
CA GLY A 45 -6.36 -12.45 5.50
C GLY A 45 -7.73 -12.93 5.97
N GLY A 46 -8.80 -12.27 5.50
CA GLY A 46 -10.18 -12.68 5.74
C GLY A 46 -10.53 -12.78 7.22
N ASP A 47 -11.04 -13.94 7.62
CA ASP A 47 -11.51 -14.18 8.99
C ASP A 47 -10.39 -14.19 10.04
N LYS A 48 -9.14 -14.29 9.61
CA LYS A 48 -7.99 -14.33 10.54
C LYS A 48 -7.69 -12.97 11.17
N GLY A 49 -7.92 -11.88 10.44
CA GLY A 49 -7.57 -10.56 10.94
C GLY A 49 -8.13 -9.40 10.15
N GLY A 50 -9.10 -9.65 9.27
CA GLY A 50 -9.85 -8.60 8.57
C GLY A 50 -9.19 -7.97 7.35
N PHE A 51 -8.00 -8.43 6.96
CA PHE A 51 -7.38 -7.98 5.70
C PHE A 51 -8.18 -8.50 4.51
N ILE A 52 -8.60 -7.59 3.62
CA ILE A 52 -9.42 -7.96 2.45
C ILE A 52 -8.57 -8.06 1.19
N ALA A 53 -7.79 -7.03 0.89
CA ALA A 53 -6.98 -6.96 -0.33
C ALA A 53 -5.96 -5.84 -0.23
N GLY A 54 -4.99 -5.85 -1.12
CA GLY A 54 -3.99 -4.79 -1.20
C GLY A 54 -3.44 -4.61 -2.60
N GLN A 55 -2.90 -3.42 -2.86
CA GLN A 55 -2.27 -3.07 -4.13
C GLN A 55 -1.07 -2.18 -3.85
N VAL A 56 -0.08 -2.27 -4.72
CA VAL A 56 1.12 -1.44 -4.67
C VAL A 56 1.28 -0.74 -6.01
N TYR A 57 1.49 0.55 -5.98
CA TYR A 57 1.61 1.40 -7.17
C TYR A 57 2.89 2.22 -7.14
N GLN A 58 3.49 2.41 -8.29
CA GLN A 58 4.60 3.34 -8.47
C GLN A 58 4.05 4.67 -8.99
N PHE A 59 4.54 5.78 -8.44
CA PHE A 59 4.17 7.12 -8.89
C PHE A 59 4.57 7.31 -10.35
N SER A 60 3.64 7.76 -11.19
CA SER A 60 3.84 7.94 -12.63
C SER A 60 3.87 9.40 -13.09
N GLY A 61 3.61 10.35 -12.21
CA GLY A 61 3.65 11.77 -12.52
C GLY A 61 2.38 12.52 -12.11
N PHE A 62 2.42 13.83 -12.25
CA PHE A 62 1.27 14.68 -11.97
C PHE A 62 0.42 14.85 -13.23
N VAL A 63 -0.88 14.83 -13.05
CA VAL A 63 -1.84 15.01 -14.15
C VAL A 63 -2.17 16.49 -14.28
N SER A 64 -2.02 17.04 -15.50
CA SER A 64 -2.40 18.43 -15.79
C SER A 64 -3.91 18.57 -15.93
N ASP A 65 -4.40 19.82 -16.01
CA ASP A 65 -5.83 20.11 -16.24
C ASP A 65 -6.34 19.53 -17.58
N GLU A 66 -5.45 19.36 -18.56
CA GLU A 66 -5.78 18.75 -19.86
C GLU A 66 -5.69 17.21 -19.81
N GLY A 67 -5.34 16.64 -18.67
CA GLY A 67 -5.23 15.18 -18.52
C GLY A 67 -3.90 14.58 -18.94
N SER A 68 -2.88 15.40 -19.27
CA SER A 68 -1.56 14.89 -19.60
C SER A 68 -0.75 14.62 -18.34
N LEU A 69 0.08 13.57 -18.39
CA LEU A 69 0.91 13.14 -17.28
C LEU A 69 2.31 13.75 -17.43
N SER A 70 2.83 14.34 -16.36
CA SER A 70 4.18 14.91 -16.35
C SER A 70 5.24 13.81 -16.28
N ASP A 71 6.49 14.16 -16.64
CA ASP A 71 7.64 13.29 -16.38
C ASP A 71 7.92 13.26 -14.88
N VAL A 72 8.31 12.09 -14.36
CA VAL A 72 8.64 11.92 -12.95
C VAL A 72 10.07 12.37 -12.70
N LYS A 73 10.23 13.39 -11.86
CA LYS A 73 11.54 13.80 -11.38
C LYS A 73 12.01 12.82 -10.31
N LYS A 74 13.31 12.57 -10.26
CA LYS A 74 13.90 11.62 -9.32
C LYS A 74 13.51 11.91 -7.85
N ALA A 75 13.45 13.19 -7.48
CA ALA A 75 13.07 13.60 -6.13
C ALA A 75 11.59 13.36 -5.79
N GLU A 76 10.75 13.13 -6.80
CA GLU A 76 9.31 12.90 -6.64
C GLU A 76 8.95 11.41 -6.63
N SER A 77 9.89 10.53 -6.97
CA SER A 77 9.64 9.10 -7.07
C SER A 77 9.23 8.51 -5.72
N HIS A 78 8.10 7.82 -5.69
CA HIS A 78 7.60 7.16 -4.50
C HIS A 78 6.63 6.04 -4.85
N VAL A 79 6.25 5.28 -3.84
CA VAL A 79 5.34 4.15 -3.96
C VAL A 79 4.08 4.43 -3.14
N ALA A 80 2.94 4.05 -3.65
CA ALA A 80 1.69 4.05 -2.92
C ALA A 80 1.30 2.60 -2.61
N VAL A 81 1.01 2.32 -1.33
CA VAL A 81 0.50 1.02 -0.89
C VAL A 81 -0.91 1.23 -0.40
N VAL A 82 -1.86 0.54 -1.03
CA VAL A 82 -3.29 0.65 -0.69
C VAL A 82 -3.74 -0.70 -0.13
N THR A 83 -4.29 -0.69 1.08
CA THR A 83 -4.84 -1.90 1.68
C THR A 83 -6.28 -1.67 2.12
N PHE A 84 -7.07 -2.74 2.08
CA PHE A 84 -8.48 -2.72 2.44
C PHE A 84 -8.72 -3.68 3.59
N TRP A 85 -9.43 -3.21 4.61
CA TRP A 85 -9.66 -3.92 5.86
C TRP A 85 -11.13 -3.85 6.27
N GLY A 86 -11.56 -4.83 7.06
CA GLY A 86 -12.90 -4.80 7.64
C GLY A 86 -13.10 -3.67 8.64
N SER A 87 -12.04 -3.31 9.38
CA SER A 87 -12.05 -2.20 10.34
C SER A 87 -10.63 -1.65 10.52
N PHE A 88 -10.53 -0.43 11.02
CA PHE A 88 -9.24 0.17 11.38
C PHE A 88 -8.60 -0.55 12.57
N GLU A 89 -9.41 -1.07 13.50
CA GLU A 89 -8.91 -1.82 14.65
C GLU A 89 -8.16 -3.08 14.22
N GLU A 90 -8.69 -3.81 13.24
CA GLU A 90 -8.04 -5.00 12.70
C GLU A 90 -6.70 -4.65 12.04
N HIS A 91 -6.65 -3.54 11.31
CA HIS A 91 -5.40 -3.04 10.73
C HIS A 91 -4.38 -2.72 11.84
N GLU A 92 -4.80 -2.03 12.89
CA GLU A 92 -3.91 -1.68 14.00
C GLU A 92 -3.32 -2.92 14.67
N LYS A 93 -4.09 -3.98 14.81
CA LYS A 93 -3.60 -5.24 15.40
C LYS A 93 -2.48 -5.86 14.57
N SER A 94 -2.51 -5.70 13.26
CA SER A 94 -1.44 -6.21 12.40
C SER A 94 -0.09 -5.55 12.70
N HIS A 95 -0.09 -4.29 13.12
CA HIS A 95 1.12 -3.56 13.48
C HIS A 95 1.77 -4.05 14.77
N ALA A 96 1.07 -4.82 15.58
CA ALA A 96 1.62 -5.43 16.78
C ALA A 96 2.37 -6.74 16.49
N ASP A 97 2.23 -7.27 15.28
CA ASP A 97 2.87 -8.52 14.87
C ASP A 97 4.39 -8.35 14.75
N LYS A 98 5.14 -9.26 15.36
CA LYS A 98 6.60 -9.21 15.38
C LYS A 98 7.21 -9.37 13.99
N VAL A 99 6.69 -10.31 13.20
CA VAL A 99 7.19 -10.57 11.85
C VAL A 99 6.89 -9.37 10.94
N PHE A 100 5.70 -8.79 11.06
CA PHE A 100 5.34 -7.58 10.34
C PHE A 100 6.31 -6.44 10.67
N LYS A 101 6.61 -6.22 11.94
CA LYS A 101 7.54 -5.16 12.37
C LYS A 101 8.93 -5.35 11.78
N GLU A 102 9.42 -6.58 11.72
CA GLU A 102 10.71 -6.88 11.10
C GLU A 102 10.73 -6.52 9.62
N LYS A 103 9.66 -6.88 8.89
CA LYS A 103 9.54 -6.57 7.46
C LYS A 103 9.36 -5.08 7.22
N PHE A 104 8.62 -4.39 8.08
CA PHE A 104 8.43 -2.95 8.02
C PHE A 104 9.76 -2.22 8.26
N GLU A 105 10.56 -2.67 9.22
CA GLU A 105 11.88 -2.10 9.47
C GLU A 105 12.83 -2.28 8.29
N ALA A 106 12.79 -3.45 7.64
CA ALA A 106 13.59 -3.69 6.44
C ALA A 106 13.23 -2.72 5.32
N LEU A 107 11.94 -2.49 5.12
CA LEU A 107 11.45 -1.49 4.15
C LEU A 107 11.90 -0.08 4.55
N GLY A 108 11.79 0.26 5.83
CA GLY A 108 12.17 1.57 6.36
C GLY A 108 13.62 1.96 6.10
N LYS A 109 14.52 0.97 6.02
CA LYS A 109 15.93 1.22 5.68
C LYS A 109 16.13 1.72 4.27
N LEU A 110 15.19 1.43 3.37
CA LEU A 110 15.24 1.82 1.96
C LEU A 110 14.51 3.14 1.70
N CYS A 111 13.82 3.69 2.69
CA CYS A 111 12.90 4.82 2.53
C CYS A 111 13.28 6.00 3.42
N THR A 112 12.98 7.21 2.93
CA THR A 112 13.22 8.46 3.68
C THR A 112 12.00 8.98 4.40
N ASP A 113 10.81 8.66 3.89
CA ASP A 113 9.56 9.19 4.41
C ASP A 113 8.43 8.23 4.11
N SER A 114 7.53 8.10 5.06
CA SER A 114 6.31 7.30 4.87
C SER A 114 5.15 7.94 5.63
N LYS A 115 3.96 7.86 5.05
CA LYS A 115 2.73 8.34 5.67
C LYS A 115 1.66 7.28 5.48
N GLU A 116 0.87 7.06 6.52
CA GLU A 116 -0.28 6.17 6.45
C GLU A 116 -1.54 6.96 6.77
N LEU A 117 -2.50 6.91 5.87
CA LEU A 117 -3.76 7.64 5.97
C LEU A 117 -4.92 6.66 5.90
N GLY A 118 -5.93 6.87 6.74
CA GLY A 118 -7.15 6.07 6.74
C GLY A 118 -8.29 6.79 6.06
N TYR A 119 -9.07 6.06 5.26
CA TYR A 119 -10.19 6.61 4.50
C TYR A 119 -11.43 5.75 4.65
N ASP A 120 -12.57 6.41 4.76
CA ASP A 120 -13.89 5.77 4.70
C ASP A 120 -14.40 5.78 3.27
N MET A 121 -14.99 4.68 2.84
CA MET A 121 -15.55 4.57 1.50
C MET A 121 -16.88 5.33 1.40
N LEU A 122 -17.00 6.21 0.41
CA LEU A 122 -18.24 6.96 0.16
C LEU A 122 -18.99 6.45 -1.06
N TRP A 123 -18.30 5.91 -2.05
CA TRP A 123 -18.90 5.46 -3.30
C TRP A 123 -18.04 4.37 -3.93
N GLN A 124 -18.70 3.42 -4.57
CA GLN A 124 -18.05 2.38 -5.36
C GLN A 124 -18.96 1.96 -6.50
N GLY A 125 -18.38 1.77 -7.66
CA GLY A 125 -19.14 1.27 -8.81
C GLY A 125 -18.24 0.89 -9.97
N GLU A 126 -18.82 0.21 -10.94
CA GLU A 126 -18.17 -0.22 -12.17
C GLU A 126 -19.10 0.03 -13.37
N PRO A 127 -18.56 0.08 -14.61
CA PRO A 127 -19.39 0.18 -15.80
C PRO A 127 -20.35 -1.00 -15.92
N GLU A 128 -21.55 -0.76 -16.40
CA GLU A 128 -22.53 -1.81 -16.67
C GLU A 128 -22.20 -2.58 -17.94
#